data_b9c021807bd62b16140a0bc2b3d1cf55
#
_entry.id   b9c021807bd62b16140a0bc2b3d1cf55
#
_cell.length_a   1.000
_cell.length_b   1.000
_cell.length_c   1.000
_cell.angle_alpha   90.00
_cell.angle_beta   90.00
_cell.angle_gamma   90.00
#
_symmetry.space_group_name_H-M   'P 1'
#
loop_
_entity.id
_entity.type
_entity.pdbx_description
1 polymer ?
#
loop_
_entity_poly.entity_id
_entity_poly.type
_entity_poly.pdbx_seq_one_letter_code
_entity_poly.pdbx_strand_id
1 'polypeptide(L)'
;MKDTNTINNCIHPKIRLRFDTQEKFFGPGVCELLELIDETGSVQKACTRMELSYSKGSKMLKKLDQVIGISIVERWTGGAGGGGARLTEAGQKLVKTYRKMETEVQKAAEDAFYKYYGEDFRNAITINSSITEESVISLEKAIIDIQTGGTTDEAD
;
A
#
# COMPACT_ATOMS: atom_id res chain seq x y z
N MET A 1 -26.24 -23.16 9.93
CA MET A 1 -25.02 -23.00 9.08
C MET A 1 -24.10 -22.06 9.81
N LYS A 2 -23.01 -22.55 10.31
CA LYS A 2 -22.00 -21.72 11.02
C LYS A 2 -21.04 -21.21 9.98
N ASP A 3 -21.10 -19.92 9.67
CA ASP A 3 -20.07 -19.23 8.91
C ASP A 3 -18.80 -19.20 9.76
N THR A 4 -17.94 -20.18 9.56
CA THR A 4 -16.58 -20.16 10.06
C THR A 4 -15.82 -19.12 9.25
N ASN A 5 -15.90 -17.88 9.69
CA ASN A 5 -15.01 -16.82 9.26
C ASN A 5 -13.61 -17.17 9.81
N THR A 6 -12.94 -18.09 9.16
CA THR A 6 -11.54 -18.40 9.44
C THR A 6 -10.74 -17.19 8.99
N ILE A 7 -10.51 -16.28 9.91
CA ILE A 7 -9.56 -15.19 9.71
C ILE A 7 -8.22 -15.90 9.54
N ASN A 8 -7.73 -15.93 8.31
CA ASN A 8 -6.45 -16.52 7.95
C ASN A 8 -5.36 -15.58 8.49
N ASN A 9 -4.98 -15.77 9.75
CA ASN A 9 -3.95 -14.97 10.45
C ASN A 9 -2.53 -15.37 10.02
N CYS A 10 -2.31 -15.55 8.71
CA CYS A 10 -0.99 -15.82 8.17
C CYS A 10 -0.14 -14.54 8.15
N ILE A 11 1.12 -14.65 8.52
CA ILE A 11 2.09 -13.55 8.33
C ILE A 11 2.32 -13.36 6.83
N HIS A 12 2.27 -12.11 6.41
CA HIS A 12 2.64 -11.70 5.07
C HIS A 12 3.35 -10.33 5.12
N PRO A 13 4.34 -10.10 4.28
CA PRO A 13 5.00 -8.81 4.20
C PRO A 13 4.03 -7.78 3.64
N LYS A 14 4.07 -6.56 4.15
CA LYS A 14 3.28 -5.44 3.63
C LYS A 14 4.19 -4.30 3.23
N ILE A 15 4.18 -3.96 1.96
CA ILE A 15 5.00 -2.89 1.41
C ILE A 15 4.18 -1.59 1.32
N ARG A 16 4.84 -0.48 1.59
CA ARG A 16 4.32 0.87 1.32
C ARG A 16 5.22 1.53 0.29
N LEU A 17 4.78 1.51 -0.95
CA LEU A 17 5.48 2.17 -2.04
C LEU A 17 5.36 3.70 -1.93
N ARG A 18 6.45 4.42 -2.07
CA ARG A 18 6.49 5.88 -2.08
C ARG A 18 7.47 6.37 -3.12
N PHE A 19 7.19 7.56 -3.67
CA PHE A 19 8.11 8.29 -4.53
C PHE A 19 8.55 9.54 -3.78
N ASP A 20 9.84 9.67 -3.62
CA ASP A 20 10.48 10.76 -2.90
C ASP A 20 11.47 11.46 -3.83
N THR A 21 11.59 12.77 -3.68
CA THR A 21 12.72 13.55 -4.16
C THR A 21 13.62 13.86 -2.94
N GLN A 22 13.88 15.11 -2.64
CA GLN A 22 14.43 15.48 -1.33
C GLN A 22 13.37 15.38 -0.22
N GLU A 23 12.10 15.45 -0.60
CA GLU A 23 10.95 15.29 0.28
C GLU A 23 9.92 14.34 -0.32
N LYS A 24 9.14 13.72 0.54
CA LYS A 24 8.02 12.85 0.15
C LYS A 24 7.00 13.63 -0.66
N PHE A 25 6.63 13.13 -1.83
CA PHE A 25 5.63 13.81 -2.66
C PHE A 25 4.51 12.90 -3.15
N PHE A 26 4.72 11.60 -3.31
CA PHE A 26 3.70 10.65 -3.75
C PHE A 26 3.76 9.35 -2.96
N GLY A 27 2.60 8.75 -2.73
CA GLY A 27 2.47 7.48 -2.02
C GLY A 27 1.00 7.10 -1.84
N PRO A 28 0.68 6.08 -1.03
CA PRO A 28 -0.68 5.54 -0.90
C PRO A 28 -1.73 6.61 -0.58
N GLY A 29 -1.44 7.53 0.33
CA GLY A 29 -2.40 8.57 0.72
C GLY A 29 -2.65 9.62 -0.37
N VAL A 30 -1.64 9.98 -1.17
CA VAL A 30 -1.84 10.89 -2.32
C VAL A 30 -2.61 10.17 -3.42
N CYS A 31 -2.28 8.90 -3.69
CA CYS A 31 -2.99 8.08 -4.65
C CYS A 31 -4.48 7.93 -4.28
N GLU A 32 -4.78 7.61 -3.03
CA GLU A 32 -6.15 7.51 -2.51
C GLU A 32 -6.91 8.84 -2.64
N LEU A 33 -6.27 9.97 -2.34
CA LEU A 33 -6.88 11.28 -2.53
C LEU A 33 -7.27 11.53 -4.00
N LEU A 34 -6.39 11.16 -4.94
CA LEU A 34 -6.67 11.29 -6.37
C LEU A 34 -7.84 10.40 -6.81
N GLU A 35 -7.88 9.15 -6.37
CA GLU A 35 -8.97 8.21 -6.65
C GLU A 35 -10.32 8.73 -6.13
N LEU A 36 -10.34 9.25 -4.91
CA LEU A 36 -11.53 9.85 -4.32
C LEU A 36 -11.98 11.15 -5.00
N ILE A 37 -11.04 11.94 -5.53
CA ILE A 37 -11.39 13.11 -6.34
C ILE A 37 -12.09 12.67 -7.63
N ASP A 38 -11.58 11.65 -8.30
CA ASP A 38 -12.17 11.12 -9.53
C ASP A 38 -13.56 10.53 -9.28
N GLU A 39 -13.72 9.80 -8.17
CA GLU A 39 -14.99 9.21 -7.76
C GLU A 39 -16.04 10.26 -7.35
N THR A 40 -15.64 11.23 -6.54
CA THR A 40 -16.58 12.19 -5.93
C THR A 40 -16.82 13.45 -6.75
N GLY A 41 -15.96 13.73 -7.73
CA GLY A 41 -15.95 14.97 -8.49
C GLY A 41 -15.59 16.21 -7.64
N SER A 42 -14.99 16.04 -6.45
CA SER A 42 -14.76 17.15 -5.51
C SER A 42 -13.57 16.89 -4.59
N VAL A 43 -12.62 17.83 -4.57
CA VAL A 43 -11.51 17.80 -3.61
C VAL A 43 -11.99 17.87 -2.17
N GLN A 44 -13.03 18.68 -1.89
CA GLN A 44 -13.60 18.81 -0.55
C GLN A 44 -14.18 17.48 -0.06
N LYS A 45 -15.00 16.81 -0.87
CA LYS A 45 -15.60 15.52 -0.53
C LYS A 45 -14.53 14.43 -0.36
N ALA A 46 -13.52 14.40 -1.23
CA ALA A 46 -12.40 13.47 -1.13
C ALA A 46 -11.63 13.65 0.18
N CYS A 47 -11.30 14.90 0.53
CA CYS A 47 -10.65 15.21 1.81
C CYS A 47 -11.50 14.77 3.01
N THR A 48 -12.82 15.04 2.98
CA THR A 48 -13.73 14.63 4.05
C THR A 48 -13.74 13.10 4.24
N ARG A 49 -13.76 12.32 3.16
CA ARG A 49 -13.69 10.84 3.24
C ARG A 49 -12.39 10.33 3.84
N MET A 50 -11.30 11.04 3.65
CA MET A 50 -9.99 10.72 4.21
C MET A 50 -9.75 11.32 5.60
N GLU A 51 -10.74 11.98 6.19
CA GLU A 51 -10.61 12.72 7.45
C GLU A 51 -9.48 13.77 7.41
N LEU A 52 -9.26 14.35 6.23
CA LEU A 52 -8.28 15.41 6.01
C LEU A 52 -8.96 16.79 5.94
N SER A 53 -8.26 17.82 6.41
CA SER A 53 -8.66 19.18 6.11
C SER A 53 -8.46 19.48 4.62
N TYR A 54 -9.35 20.31 4.04
CA TYR A 54 -9.18 20.78 2.66
C TYR A 54 -7.80 21.41 2.40
N SER A 55 -7.31 22.22 3.36
CA SER A 55 -6.00 22.84 3.28
C SER A 55 -4.87 21.81 3.13
N LYS A 56 -4.94 20.70 3.90
CA LYS A 56 -3.94 19.63 3.81
C LYS A 56 -4.01 18.91 2.46
N GLY A 57 -5.20 18.54 2.01
CA GLY A 57 -5.37 17.91 0.69
C GLY A 57 -4.92 18.82 -0.46
N SER A 58 -5.28 20.11 -0.40
CA SER A 58 -4.86 21.09 -1.41
C SER A 58 -3.34 21.28 -1.45
N LYS A 59 -2.65 21.26 -0.30
CA LYS A 59 -1.18 21.32 -0.24
C LYS A 59 -0.54 20.06 -0.85
N MET A 60 -1.11 18.88 -0.61
CA MET A 60 -0.64 17.62 -1.20
C MET A 60 -0.72 17.69 -2.73
N LEU A 61 -1.84 18.13 -3.30
CA LEU A 61 -2.02 18.27 -4.74
C LEU A 61 -1.09 19.31 -5.35
N LYS A 62 -0.94 20.47 -4.69
CA LYS A 62 -0.03 21.51 -5.16
C LYS A 62 1.42 21.03 -5.19
N LYS A 63 1.85 20.31 -4.16
CA LYS A 63 3.20 19.73 -4.13
C LYS A 63 3.40 18.69 -5.24
N LEU A 64 2.39 17.87 -5.49
CA LEU A 64 2.42 16.88 -6.57
C LEU A 64 2.59 17.56 -7.94
N ASP A 65 1.77 18.56 -8.24
CA ASP A 65 1.85 19.34 -9.49
C ASP A 65 3.21 20.02 -9.65
N GLN A 66 3.79 20.56 -8.56
CA GLN A 66 5.10 21.20 -8.59
C GLN A 66 6.23 20.21 -8.90
N VAL A 67 6.18 19.01 -8.35
CA VAL A 67 7.23 17.99 -8.58
C VAL A 67 7.11 17.38 -9.98
N ILE A 68 5.89 17.09 -10.43
CA ILE A 68 5.66 16.47 -11.74
C ILE A 68 5.76 17.50 -12.89
N GLY A 69 5.49 18.77 -12.59
CA GLY A 69 5.58 19.86 -13.56
C GLY A 69 4.35 20.03 -14.46
N ILE A 70 3.31 19.22 -14.24
CA ILE A 70 2.02 19.33 -14.96
C ILE A 70 0.87 19.18 -13.97
N SER A 71 -0.31 19.71 -14.34
CA SER A 71 -1.51 19.58 -13.50
C SER A 71 -2.06 18.16 -13.54
N ILE A 72 -2.27 17.59 -12.36
CA ILE A 72 -2.82 16.24 -12.16
C ILE A 72 -4.32 16.29 -11.94
N VAL A 73 -4.84 17.39 -11.41
CA VAL A 73 -6.26 17.60 -11.12
C VAL A 73 -6.76 18.88 -11.78
N GLU A 74 -7.75 18.77 -12.64
CA GLU A 74 -8.52 19.91 -13.15
C GLU A 74 -9.59 20.32 -12.14
N ARG A 75 -9.74 21.63 -11.95
CA ARG A 75 -10.77 22.20 -11.08
C ARG A 75 -11.52 23.29 -11.84
N TRP A 76 -12.83 23.36 -11.62
CA TRP A 76 -13.66 24.44 -12.16
C TRP A 76 -14.54 25.02 -11.07
N THR A 77 -14.81 26.32 -11.19
CA THR A 77 -15.67 27.08 -10.27
C THR A 77 -16.90 27.57 -11.01
N GLY A 78 -18.05 27.50 -10.35
CA GLY A 78 -19.26 28.20 -10.81
C GLY A 78 -20.07 27.48 -11.89
N GLY A 79 -21.25 28.02 -12.16
CA GLY A 79 -22.28 27.52 -13.05
C GLY A 79 -23.47 26.94 -12.29
N ALA A 80 -24.56 26.62 -13.00
CA ALA A 80 -25.83 26.08 -12.45
C ALA A 80 -25.67 24.73 -11.71
N GLY A 81 -24.53 24.04 -11.90
CA GLY A 81 -24.19 22.77 -11.25
C GLY A 81 -23.11 22.86 -10.15
N GLY A 82 -22.63 24.07 -9.81
CA GLY A 82 -21.55 24.26 -8.85
C GLY A 82 -20.14 23.98 -9.41
N GLY A 83 -19.12 24.08 -8.55
CA GLY A 83 -17.73 23.76 -8.90
C GLY A 83 -17.44 22.24 -8.79
N GLY A 84 -16.34 21.79 -9.40
CA GLY A 84 -15.94 20.41 -9.36
C GLY A 84 -14.44 20.19 -9.55
N ALA A 85 -14.05 18.94 -9.51
CA ALA A 85 -12.69 18.51 -9.79
C ALA A 85 -12.70 17.11 -10.44
N ARG A 86 -11.73 16.86 -11.30
CA ARG A 86 -11.48 15.54 -11.90
C ARG A 86 -9.99 15.37 -12.16
N LEU A 87 -9.56 14.14 -12.34
CA LEU A 87 -8.21 13.88 -12.79
C LEU A 87 -8.01 14.29 -14.25
N THR A 88 -6.85 14.84 -14.55
CA THR A 88 -6.39 14.97 -15.94
C THR A 88 -6.05 13.58 -16.48
N GLU A 89 -5.84 13.45 -17.79
CA GLU A 89 -5.34 12.21 -18.39
C GLU A 89 -4.02 11.76 -17.74
N ALA A 90 -3.12 12.71 -17.46
CA ALA A 90 -1.88 12.45 -16.73
C ALA A 90 -2.14 11.93 -15.30
N GLY A 91 -3.13 12.49 -14.60
CA GLY A 91 -3.54 12.05 -13.28
C GLY A 91 -4.08 10.63 -13.28
N GLN A 92 -4.95 10.30 -14.22
CA GLN A 92 -5.49 8.93 -14.37
C GLN A 92 -4.38 7.92 -14.67
N LYS A 93 -3.45 8.27 -15.56
CA LYS A 93 -2.31 7.43 -15.89
C LYS A 93 -1.37 7.25 -14.68
N LEU A 94 -1.12 8.31 -13.92
CA LEU A 94 -0.30 8.25 -12.70
C LEU A 94 -0.89 7.27 -11.68
N VAL A 95 -2.17 7.40 -11.36
CA VAL A 95 -2.87 6.51 -10.41
C VAL A 95 -2.85 5.08 -10.89
N LYS A 96 -3.24 4.82 -12.13
CA LYS A 96 -3.27 3.47 -12.71
C LYS A 96 -1.89 2.81 -12.70
N THR A 97 -0.85 3.55 -13.09
CA THR A 97 0.53 3.03 -13.12
C THR A 97 1.06 2.76 -11.72
N TYR A 98 0.79 3.66 -10.77
CA TYR A 98 1.17 3.47 -9.37
C TYR A 98 0.53 2.22 -8.77
N ARG A 99 -0.77 2.00 -8.94
CA ARG A 99 -1.48 0.82 -8.42
C ARG A 99 -0.95 -0.49 -9.02
N LYS A 100 -0.63 -0.46 -10.31
CA LYS A 100 0.00 -1.61 -10.97
C LYS A 100 1.37 -1.91 -10.36
N MET A 101 2.22 -0.88 -10.20
CA MET A 101 3.55 -1.01 -9.60
C MET A 101 3.46 -1.47 -8.14
N GLU A 102 2.52 -0.91 -7.36
CA GLU A 102 2.29 -1.31 -5.96
C GLU A 102 1.95 -2.81 -5.85
N THR A 103 1.11 -3.32 -6.76
CA THR A 103 0.74 -4.74 -6.82
C THR A 103 1.95 -5.62 -7.18
N GLU A 104 2.76 -5.22 -8.15
CA GLU A 104 3.96 -5.98 -8.57
C GLU A 104 5.01 -6.02 -7.46
N VAL A 105 5.26 -4.90 -6.79
CA VAL A 105 6.20 -4.81 -5.66
C VAL A 105 5.72 -5.61 -4.46
N GLN A 106 4.41 -5.57 -4.16
CA GLN A 106 3.82 -6.37 -3.09
C GLN A 106 4.01 -7.86 -3.37
N LYS A 107 3.76 -8.31 -4.59
CA LYS A 107 3.97 -9.71 -5.00
C LYS A 107 5.44 -10.11 -4.89
N ALA A 108 6.36 -9.27 -5.34
CA ALA A 108 7.79 -9.55 -5.24
C ALA A 108 8.23 -9.68 -3.76
N ALA A 109 7.67 -8.86 -2.87
CA ALA A 109 7.93 -8.97 -1.43
C ALA A 109 7.39 -10.29 -0.84
N GLU A 110 6.22 -10.75 -1.28
CA GLU A 110 5.65 -12.03 -0.89
C GLU A 110 6.50 -13.19 -1.38
N ASP A 111 6.93 -13.18 -2.65
CA ASP A 111 7.81 -14.20 -3.22
C ASP A 111 9.15 -14.27 -2.48
N ALA A 112 9.74 -13.10 -2.15
CA ALA A 112 10.96 -13.03 -1.35
C ALA A 112 10.74 -13.56 0.08
N PHE A 113 9.61 -13.23 0.69
CA PHE A 113 9.27 -13.73 2.02
C PHE A 113 9.20 -15.25 2.04
N TYR A 114 8.52 -15.88 1.07
CA TYR A 114 8.48 -17.33 0.94
C TYR A 114 9.86 -17.95 0.72
N LYS A 115 10.68 -17.31 -0.11
CA LYS A 115 12.03 -17.79 -0.40
C LYS A 115 12.90 -17.87 0.85
N TYR A 116 12.82 -16.88 1.73
CA TYR A 116 13.71 -16.75 2.89
C TYR A 116 13.15 -17.34 4.18
N TYR A 117 11.84 -17.34 4.37
CA TYR A 117 11.20 -17.80 5.61
C TYR A 117 10.46 -19.13 5.46
N GLY A 118 10.09 -19.53 4.24
CA GLY A 118 9.36 -20.75 3.94
C GLY A 118 7.86 -20.68 4.29
N GLU A 119 7.10 -21.66 3.81
CA GLU A 119 5.66 -21.77 4.11
C GLU A 119 5.39 -22.11 5.58
N ASP A 120 6.26 -22.90 6.19
CA ASP A 120 6.09 -23.33 7.58
C ASP A 120 6.12 -22.14 8.55
N PHE A 121 6.99 -21.17 8.33
CA PHE A 121 7.02 -19.96 9.14
C PHE A 121 5.73 -19.12 9.00
N ARG A 122 5.19 -19.04 7.79
CA ARG A 122 3.92 -18.35 7.53
C ARG A 122 2.75 -19.01 8.28
N ASN A 123 2.71 -20.34 8.30
CA ASN A 123 1.64 -21.12 8.88
C ASN A 123 1.80 -21.32 10.40
N ALA A 124 3.03 -21.25 10.91
CA ALA A 124 3.35 -21.44 12.33
C ALA A 124 2.77 -20.34 13.23
N ILE A 125 2.53 -19.13 12.68
CA ILE A 125 1.87 -18.06 13.41
C ILE A 125 0.42 -17.92 12.93
N THR A 126 -0.32 -19.01 12.99
CA THR A 126 -1.77 -18.91 13.12
C THR A 126 -2.05 -18.49 14.56
N ILE A 127 -2.27 -17.20 14.79
CA ILE A 127 -2.76 -16.71 16.08
C ILE A 127 -4.19 -17.23 16.24
N ASN A 128 -4.29 -18.52 16.52
CA ASN A 128 -5.45 -19.03 17.22
C ASN A 128 -5.18 -18.79 18.72
N SER A 129 -6.19 -18.48 19.46
CA SER A 129 -6.22 -18.22 20.90
C SER A 129 -5.66 -19.33 21.80
N SER A 130 -4.92 -20.29 21.25
CA SER A 130 -4.16 -21.33 21.93
C SER A 130 -2.82 -21.51 21.23
N ILE A 131 -1.80 -20.81 21.73
CA ILE A 131 -0.41 -21.13 21.42
C ILE A 131 -0.13 -22.49 22.05
N THR A 132 0.03 -23.52 21.22
CA THR A 132 0.45 -24.84 21.70
C THR A 132 1.98 -24.90 21.78
N GLU A 133 2.52 -25.72 22.70
CA GLU A 133 3.98 -25.94 22.79
C GLU A 133 4.58 -26.37 21.43
N GLU A 134 3.84 -27.15 20.63
CA GLU A 134 4.24 -27.56 19.27
C GLU A 134 4.41 -26.37 18.31
N SER A 135 3.57 -25.34 18.43
CA SER A 135 3.67 -24.11 17.62
C SER A 135 4.92 -23.32 17.97
N VAL A 136 5.32 -23.29 19.24
CA VAL A 136 6.54 -22.62 19.71
C VAL A 136 7.78 -23.35 19.19
N ILE A 137 7.81 -24.68 19.29
CA ILE A 137 8.93 -25.53 18.82
C ILE A 137 9.10 -25.38 17.31
N SER A 138 7.99 -25.34 16.54
CA SER A 138 8.04 -25.15 15.08
C SER A 138 8.59 -23.78 14.70
N LEU A 139 8.24 -22.73 15.44
CA LEU A 139 8.77 -21.37 15.27
C LEU A 139 10.26 -21.28 15.59
N GLU A 140 10.68 -21.85 16.72
CA GLU A 140 12.08 -21.88 17.12
C GLU A 140 12.93 -22.59 16.06
N LYS A 141 12.46 -23.72 15.56
CA LYS A 141 13.12 -24.48 14.51
C LYS A 141 13.22 -23.67 13.21
N ALA A 142 12.16 -23.02 12.77
CA ALA A 142 12.15 -22.19 11.58
C ALA A 142 13.12 -21.00 11.70
N ILE A 143 13.23 -20.38 12.89
CA ILE A 143 14.19 -19.29 13.15
C ILE A 143 15.63 -19.80 13.15
N ILE A 144 15.88 -20.98 13.71
CA ILE A 144 17.21 -21.59 13.71
C ILE A 144 17.65 -21.95 12.29
N ASP A 145 16.78 -22.52 11.48
CA ASP A 145 17.08 -22.87 10.07
C ASP A 145 17.41 -21.62 9.23
N ILE A 146 16.79 -20.48 9.50
CA ILE A 146 17.13 -19.20 8.87
C ILE A 146 18.54 -18.74 9.26
N GLN A 147 18.93 -18.91 10.52
CA GLN A 147 20.26 -18.53 11.01
C GLN A 147 21.37 -19.44 10.51
N THR A 148 21.09 -20.71 10.24
CA THR A 148 22.07 -21.70 9.77
C THR A 148 22.16 -21.80 8.25
N GLY A 149 21.11 -21.42 7.52
CA GLY A 149 21.08 -21.42 6.04
C GLY A 149 21.85 -20.28 5.37
N GLY A 150 22.46 -19.37 6.14
CA GLY A 150 23.25 -18.24 5.64
C GLY A 150 24.74 -18.53 5.35
N THR A 151 25.18 -19.77 5.43
CA THR A 151 26.59 -20.13 5.20
C THR A 151 26.75 -21.33 4.26
N THR A 152 26.27 -21.21 3.02
CA THR A 152 26.76 -22.01 1.89
C THR A 152 26.48 -21.23 0.62
N ASP A 153 27.47 -20.54 0.13
CA ASP A 153 28.08 -20.61 -1.18
C ASP A 153 28.86 -19.33 -1.51
N GLU A 154 30.08 -19.29 -1.05
CA GLU A 154 31.16 -18.65 -1.79
C GLU A 154 32.39 -19.60 -1.73
N ALA A 155 32.50 -20.49 -2.67
CA ALA A 155 33.76 -21.08 -3.10
C ALA A 155 33.53 -21.90 -4.39
N ASP A 156 33.81 -21.35 -5.51
CA ASP A 156 34.59 -21.71 -6.69
C ASP A 156 34.13 -20.97 -7.93
#